data_eba70ed32b3722e981eb866de664e09b
#
_entry.id   eba70ed32b3722e981eb866de664e09b
#
_cell.length_a   1.000
_cell.length_b   1.000
_cell.length_c   1.000
_cell.angle_alpha   90.00
_cell.angle_beta   90.00
_cell.angle_gamma   90.00
#
_symmetry.space_group_name_H-M   'P 1'
#
loop_
_entity.id
_entity.type
_entity.pdbx_description
1 polymer ?
#
loop_
_entity_poly.entity_id
_entity_poly.type
_entity_poly.pdbx_seq_one_letter_code
_entity_poly.pdbx_strand_id
1 'polypeptide(L)'
;MLYREVDFNIERQAARSFAANFEGSEAIKVPKVYEDLSSSKVLTMEYCPGTKISDHEALRREGFDQVRISRASRAHLARISRPSARLRTSSKCAGECMLMTHVDLIWQVHLASQLTNSYLEQVCRHGFFHCDPHPGNLAVDHGYPGGRLIYYDFGMMEVMEPEVKKGFVDLIFSIYENLPREACDALEAMGVLRPGVDRTSIEKIARNLLTTFQSTLASAENKWAE
;
A
#
# COMPACT_ATOMS: atom_id res chain seq x y z
N MET A 1 -4.24 26.18 -0.54
CA MET A 1 -4.46 24.85 0.03
C MET A 1 -5.53 24.86 1.11
N LEU A 2 -5.43 25.70 2.14
CA LEU A 2 -6.39 25.77 3.27
C LEU A 2 -7.89 25.88 2.90
N TYR A 3 -8.24 26.51 1.79
CA TYR A 3 -9.66 26.68 1.39
C TYR A 3 -10.30 25.40 0.78
N ARG A 4 -9.52 24.41 0.35
CA ARG A 4 -10.04 23.12 -0.16
C ARG A 4 -10.46 22.18 0.97
N GLU A 5 -9.80 22.27 2.12
CA GLU A 5 -10.07 21.42 3.29
C GLU A 5 -11.36 21.78 4.04
N VAL A 6 -11.99 22.92 3.72
CA VAL A 6 -13.18 23.43 4.41
C VAL A 6 -14.47 23.11 3.65
N ASP A 7 -14.39 22.63 2.40
CA ASP A 7 -15.56 22.30 1.58
C ASP A 7 -15.74 20.79 1.41
N PHE A 8 -16.63 20.20 2.19
CA PHE A 8 -16.98 18.78 2.11
C PHE A 8 -17.61 18.33 0.78
N ASN A 9 -17.98 19.24 -0.12
CA ASN A 9 -18.36 18.84 -1.48
C ASN A 9 -17.19 18.26 -2.25
N ILE A 10 -15.97 18.77 -2.04
CA ILE A 10 -14.75 18.26 -2.68
C ILE A 10 -14.43 16.86 -2.15
N GLU A 11 -14.44 16.71 -0.82
CA GLU A 11 -14.18 15.40 -0.19
C GLU A 11 -15.23 14.36 -0.56
N ARG A 12 -16.52 14.75 -0.62
CA ARG A 12 -17.61 13.88 -1.09
C ARG A 12 -17.38 13.37 -2.51
N GLN A 13 -16.98 14.25 -3.43
CA GLN A 13 -16.70 13.87 -4.81
C GLN A 13 -15.46 12.98 -4.88
N ALA A 14 -14.43 13.26 -4.11
CA ALA A 14 -13.22 12.46 -4.01
C ALA A 14 -13.51 11.06 -3.47
N ALA A 15 -14.31 10.94 -2.40
CA ALA A 15 -14.74 9.65 -1.85
C ALA A 15 -15.49 8.79 -2.88
N ARG A 16 -16.38 9.40 -3.68
CA ARG A 16 -17.09 8.70 -4.76
C ARG A 16 -16.16 8.21 -5.86
N SER A 17 -15.24 9.06 -6.30
CA SER A 17 -14.26 8.69 -7.33
C SER A 17 -13.35 7.57 -6.84
N PHE A 18 -12.93 7.64 -5.58
CA PHE A 18 -12.13 6.60 -4.97
C PHE A 18 -12.90 5.28 -4.83
N ALA A 19 -14.16 5.34 -4.38
CA ALA A 19 -15.02 4.17 -4.29
C ALA A 19 -15.25 3.49 -5.66
N ALA A 20 -15.45 4.29 -6.72
CA ALA A 20 -15.56 3.76 -8.08
C ALA A 20 -14.28 3.08 -8.58
N ASN A 21 -13.11 3.64 -8.23
CA ASN A 21 -11.82 3.07 -8.59
C ASN A 21 -11.56 1.70 -7.93
N PHE A 22 -12.12 1.47 -6.75
CA PHE A 22 -11.99 0.23 -5.99
C PHE A 22 -13.28 -0.60 -5.95
N GLU A 23 -14.19 -0.37 -6.88
CA GLU A 23 -15.41 -1.17 -7.00
C GLU A 23 -15.08 -2.65 -7.22
N GLY A 24 -15.67 -3.52 -6.39
CA GLY A 24 -15.41 -4.96 -6.42
C GLY A 24 -14.09 -5.39 -5.73
N SER A 25 -13.32 -4.48 -5.16
CA SER A 25 -12.13 -4.83 -4.39
C SER A 25 -12.51 -5.52 -3.07
N GLU A 26 -11.95 -6.70 -2.83
CA GLU A 26 -12.09 -7.40 -1.54
C GLU A 26 -11.12 -6.84 -0.48
N ALA A 27 -10.06 -6.16 -0.90
CA ALA A 27 -9.01 -5.64 -0.02
C ALA A 27 -9.32 -4.25 0.56
N ILE A 28 -10.20 -3.48 -0.11
CA ILE A 28 -10.48 -2.08 0.22
C ILE A 28 -11.97 -1.87 0.47
N LYS A 29 -12.29 -1.21 1.57
CA LYS A 29 -13.64 -0.71 1.87
C LYS A 29 -13.61 0.82 1.87
N VAL A 30 -14.53 1.40 1.13
CA VAL A 30 -14.81 2.84 1.16
C VAL A 30 -16.20 3.02 1.78
N PRO A 31 -16.36 3.85 2.83
CA PRO A 31 -17.67 4.17 3.39
C PRO A 31 -18.57 4.81 2.34
N LYS A 32 -19.81 4.37 2.24
CA LYS A 32 -20.80 4.98 1.35
C LYS A 32 -21.12 6.40 1.81
N VAL A 33 -21.08 7.36 0.91
CA VAL A 33 -21.50 8.73 1.18
C VAL A 33 -23.00 8.87 0.94
N TYR A 34 -23.72 9.51 1.88
CA TYR A 34 -25.14 9.84 1.77
C TYR A 34 -25.29 11.28 1.26
N GLU A 35 -25.54 11.39 -0.03
CA GLU A 35 -25.63 12.66 -0.76
C GLU A 35 -26.69 13.60 -0.17
N ASP A 36 -27.91 13.05 0.06
CA ASP A 36 -29.04 13.80 0.56
C ASP A 36 -28.88 14.33 2.00
N LEU A 37 -27.91 13.77 2.74
CA LEU A 37 -27.58 14.14 4.11
C LEU A 37 -26.27 14.92 4.22
N SER A 38 -25.67 15.27 3.10
CA SER A 38 -24.38 15.96 3.03
C SER A 38 -24.51 17.34 2.42
N SER A 39 -23.64 18.26 2.84
CA SER A 39 -23.57 19.65 2.34
C SER A 39 -22.09 20.09 2.29
N SER A 40 -21.85 21.35 1.89
CA SER A 40 -20.49 21.92 1.94
C SER A 40 -19.88 21.99 3.35
N LYS A 41 -20.71 21.87 4.40
CA LYS A 41 -20.27 21.96 5.81
C LYS A 41 -20.48 20.68 6.60
N VAL A 42 -21.13 19.67 6.02
CA VAL A 42 -21.43 18.40 6.68
C VAL A 42 -21.24 17.26 5.68
N LEU A 43 -20.42 16.30 6.01
CA LEU A 43 -20.25 15.07 5.27
C LEU A 43 -20.86 13.91 6.07
N THR A 44 -21.85 13.24 5.49
CA THR A 44 -22.51 12.09 6.10
C THR A 44 -22.12 10.83 5.36
N MET A 45 -21.51 9.88 6.09
CA MET A 45 -21.01 8.64 5.53
C MET A 45 -21.54 7.42 6.32
N GLU A 46 -21.46 6.27 5.67
CA GLU A 46 -21.68 4.96 6.28
C GLU A 46 -20.75 4.78 7.49
N TYR A 47 -21.31 4.33 8.60
CA TYR A 47 -20.49 3.92 9.74
C TYR A 47 -19.86 2.56 9.45
N CYS A 48 -18.56 2.53 9.28
CA CYS A 48 -17.77 1.32 9.07
C CYS A 48 -16.94 1.07 10.34
N PRO A 49 -17.32 0.11 11.19
CA PRO A 49 -16.51 -0.24 12.34
C PRO A 49 -15.19 -0.83 11.90
N GLY A 50 -14.10 -0.41 12.53
CA GLY A 50 -12.77 -0.93 12.23
C GLY A 50 -11.77 -0.51 13.28
N THR A 51 -10.71 -1.29 13.45
CA THR A 51 -9.59 -0.96 14.33
C THR A 51 -8.55 -0.20 13.56
N LYS A 52 -8.14 0.96 14.09
CA LYS A 52 -7.10 1.77 13.46
C LYS A 52 -5.82 0.97 13.26
N ILE A 53 -5.16 1.13 12.12
CA ILE A 53 -3.92 0.40 11.83
C ILE A 53 -2.76 0.78 12.76
N SER A 54 -2.86 1.93 13.43
CA SER A 54 -1.91 2.38 14.45
C SER A 54 -2.14 1.76 15.83
N ASP A 55 -3.31 1.14 16.09
CA ASP A 55 -3.61 0.50 17.36
C ASP A 55 -3.23 -0.99 17.35
N HIS A 56 -1.93 -1.23 17.46
CA HIS A 56 -1.38 -2.59 17.44
C HIS A 56 -1.90 -3.48 18.58
N GLU A 57 -2.26 -2.90 19.74
CA GLU A 57 -2.78 -3.67 20.86
C GLU A 57 -4.23 -4.11 20.64
N ALA A 58 -5.07 -3.23 20.08
CA ALA A 58 -6.42 -3.59 19.71
C ALA A 58 -6.42 -4.63 18.58
N LEU A 59 -5.59 -4.46 17.55
CA LEU A 59 -5.41 -5.43 16.49
C LEU A 59 -5.00 -6.81 17.00
N ARG A 60 -4.14 -6.90 18.03
CA ARG A 60 -3.78 -8.16 18.68
C ARG A 60 -4.90 -8.76 19.50
N ARG A 61 -5.65 -7.95 20.25
CA ARG A 61 -6.75 -8.42 21.13
C ARG A 61 -7.95 -8.94 20.35
N GLU A 62 -8.26 -8.35 19.23
CA GLU A 62 -9.39 -8.72 18.39
C GLU A 62 -9.13 -9.98 17.57
N GLY A 63 -7.96 -10.62 17.83
CA GLY A 63 -7.68 -11.96 17.34
C GLY A 63 -8.03 -12.10 15.88
N PHE A 64 -7.40 -11.30 15.04
CA PHE A 64 -7.44 -11.60 13.64
C PHE A 64 -7.13 -13.08 13.50
N ASP A 65 -8.08 -13.85 13.05
CA ASP A 65 -8.08 -15.31 13.11
C ASP A 65 -6.79 -15.84 12.46
N GLN A 66 -5.78 -16.05 13.33
CA GLN A 66 -4.42 -16.43 13.02
C GLN A 66 -4.37 -17.67 12.13
N VAL A 67 -5.38 -18.52 12.22
CA VAL A 67 -5.49 -19.78 11.47
C VAL A 67 -5.95 -19.54 10.04
N ARG A 68 -6.85 -18.60 9.79
CA ARG A 68 -7.35 -18.29 8.43
C ARG A 68 -6.34 -17.55 7.58
N ILE A 69 -5.61 -16.60 8.18
CA ILE A 69 -4.58 -15.83 7.48
C ILE A 69 -3.38 -16.71 7.16
N SER A 70 -2.94 -17.56 8.08
CA SER A 70 -1.86 -18.51 7.81
C SER A 70 -2.22 -19.49 6.67
N ARG A 71 -3.48 -19.82 6.48
CA ARG A 71 -3.95 -20.65 5.35
C ARG A 71 -3.97 -19.86 4.04
N ALA A 72 -4.43 -18.60 4.04
CA ALA A 72 -4.44 -17.74 2.86
C ALA A 72 -3.02 -17.36 2.43
N SER A 73 -2.16 -17.00 3.37
CA SER A 73 -0.74 -16.69 3.10
C SER A 73 0.04 -17.92 2.64
N ARG A 74 -0.22 -19.11 3.22
CA ARG A 74 0.37 -20.38 2.73
C ARG A 74 -0.09 -20.73 1.33
N ALA A 75 -1.34 -20.50 0.98
CA ALA A 75 -1.85 -20.70 -0.38
C ALA A 75 -1.24 -19.72 -1.39
N HIS A 76 -0.98 -18.48 -0.96
CA HIS A 76 -0.31 -17.47 -1.78
C HIS A 76 1.19 -17.76 -1.92
N LEU A 77 1.88 -18.06 -0.84
CA LEU A 77 3.29 -18.44 -0.81
C LEU A 77 3.54 -19.79 -1.53
N ALA A 78 2.63 -20.75 -1.42
CA ALA A 78 2.71 -22.02 -2.16
C ALA A 78 2.54 -21.86 -3.68
N ARG A 79 1.96 -20.74 -4.13
CA ARG A 79 1.94 -20.38 -5.57
C ARG A 79 3.25 -19.77 -6.06
N ILE A 80 4.03 -19.18 -5.15
CA ILE A 80 5.29 -18.48 -5.46
C ILE A 80 6.51 -19.38 -5.24
N SER A 81 6.46 -20.31 -4.29
CA SER A 81 7.58 -21.21 -3.99
C SER A 81 7.24 -22.68 -4.26
N ARG A 82 7.94 -23.31 -5.21
CA ARG A 82 7.97 -24.79 -5.34
C ARG A 82 8.69 -25.39 -4.12
N PRO A 83 8.19 -26.49 -3.53
CA PRO A 83 8.72 -26.99 -2.26
C PRO A 83 9.98 -27.80 -2.42
N SER A 84 11.04 -27.39 -1.79
CA SER A 84 12.10 -28.30 -1.39
C SER A 84 12.56 -27.90 0.02
N ALA A 85 12.16 -28.65 1.01
CA ALA A 85 12.81 -29.01 2.26
C ALA A 85 11.85 -29.15 3.43
N ARG A 86 11.89 -30.35 4.04
CA ARG A 86 11.16 -30.69 5.28
C ARG A 86 11.90 -30.09 6.47
N LEU A 87 11.23 -29.29 7.28
CA LEU A 87 11.70 -28.88 8.61
C LEU A 87 11.16 -29.85 9.66
N ARG A 88 12.08 -30.47 10.41
CA ARG A 88 11.78 -31.27 11.61
C ARG A 88 11.67 -30.34 12.80
N THR A 89 10.58 -30.42 13.54
CA THR A 89 10.35 -29.67 14.78
C THR A 89 10.71 -30.54 15.98
N SER A 90 11.50 -30.02 16.93
CA SER A 90 11.60 -30.52 18.30
C SER A 90 11.75 -29.36 19.27
N SER A 91 10.82 -29.21 20.16
CA SER A 91 10.83 -28.86 21.59
C SER A 91 9.62 -28.00 22.00
N LYS A 92 8.95 -28.49 23.06
CA LYS A 92 7.60 -28.08 23.45
C LYS A 92 7.46 -26.82 24.32
N CYS A 93 8.50 -26.12 24.72
CA CYS A 93 8.39 -24.98 25.64
C CYS A 93 8.86 -23.62 25.11
N ALA A 94 9.50 -23.59 23.95
CA ALA A 94 9.85 -22.33 23.27
C ALA A 94 8.79 -21.91 22.22
N GLY A 95 7.79 -22.76 21.99
CA GLY A 95 6.87 -22.65 20.85
C GLY A 95 5.85 -21.51 20.95
N GLU A 96 5.34 -21.21 22.15
CA GLU A 96 4.24 -20.24 22.26
C GLU A 96 4.71 -18.80 22.13
N CYS A 97 5.85 -18.44 22.68
CA CYS A 97 6.41 -17.08 22.56
C CYS A 97 6.93 -16.81 21.14
N MET A 98 7.49 -17.83 20.48
CA MET A 98 8.01 -17.71 19.11
C MET A 98 6.90 -17.76 18.05
N LEU A 99 5.80 -18.47 18.33
CA LEU A 99 4.60 -18.47 17.48
C LEU A 99 3.87 -17.12 17.49
N MET A 100 3.78 -16.44 18.63
CA MET A 100 3.16 -15.11 18.71
C MET A 100 3.93 -14.07 17.89
N THR A 101 5.26 -14.07 17.94
CA THR A 101 6.09 -13.13 17.17
C THR A 101 6.03 -13.35 15.65
N HIS A 102 5.93 -14.61 15.22
CA HIS A 102 5.80 -14.93 13.78
C HIS A 102 4.43 -14.55 13.20
N VAL A 103 3.39 -14.70 14.00
CA VAL A 103 2.03 -14.35 13.57
C VAL A 103 1.84 -12.84 13.49
N ASP A 104 2.36 -12.09 14.46
CA ASP A 104 2.37 -10.61 14.41
C ASP A 104 3.09 -10.11 13.15
N LEU A 105 4.19 -10.75 12.76
CA LEU A 105 4.97 -10.38 11.59
C LEU A 105 4.22 -10.67 10.28
N ILE A 106 3.59 -11.82 10.14
CA ILE A 106 2.79 -12.19 8.96
C ILE A 106 1.64 -11.20 8.78
N TRP A 107 1.04 -10.75 9.87
CA TRP A 107 -0.02 -9.76 9.89
C TRP A 107 0.43 -8.41 9.36
N GLN A 108 1.53 -7.90 9.89
CA GLN A 108 2.11 -6.63 9.47
C GLN A 108 2.48 -6.67 7.99
N VAL A 109 3.03 -7.78 7.53
CA VAL A 109 3.35 -8.00 6.10
C VAL A 109 2.10 -8.02 5.23
N HIS A 110 1.01 -8.66 5.67
CA HIS A 110 -0.24 -8.71 4.90
C HIS A 110 -0.89 -7.32 4.77
N LEU A 111 -1.06 -6.59 5.87
CA LEU A 111 -1.61 -5.23 5.86
C LEU A 111 -0.70 -4.27 5.08
N ALA A 112 0.61 -4.35 5.27
CA ALA A 112 1.56 -3.56 4.52
C ALA A 112 1.47 -3.85 3.01
N SER A 113 1.30 -5.12 2.63
CA SER A 113 1.11 -5.51 1.23
C SER A 113 -0.20 -4.97 0.67
N GLN A 114 -1.31 -5.08 1.40
CA GLN A 114 -2.60 -4.51 0.98
C GLN A 114 -2.51 -2.99 0.81
N LEU A 115 -1.90 -2.29 1.77
CA LEU A 115 -1.71 -0.84 1.71
C LEU A 115 -0.83 -0.45 0.52
N THR A 116 0.31 -1.13 0.35
CA THR A 116 1.23 -0.88 -0.76
C THR A 116 0.55 -1.12 -2.11
N ASN A 117 -0.14 -2.26 -2.26
CA ASN A 117 -0.84 -2.60 -3.50
C ASN A 117 -1.94 -1.58 -3.81
N SER A 118 -2.74 -1.18 -2.80
CA SER A 118 -3.78 -0.17 -2.99
C SER A 118 -3.19 1.18 -3.41
N TYR A 119 -2.05 1.57 -2.86
CA TYR A 119 -1.39 2.82 -3.21
C TYR A 119 -0.78 2.78 -4.62
N LEU A 120 -0.14 1.68 -4.98
CA LEU A 120 0.35 1.46 -6.36
C LEU A 120 -0.80 1.47 -7.37
N GLU A 121 -1.94 0.88 -7.02
CA GLU A 121 -3.13 0.91 -7.89
C GLU A 121 -3.67 2.33 -8.05
N GLN A 122 -3.75 3.13 -6.98
CA GLN A 122 -4.11 4.54 -7.03
C GLN A 122 -3.21 5.32 -7.98
N VAL A 123 -1.90 5.18 -7.84
CA VAL A 123 -0.92 5.96 -8.60
C VAL A 123 -0.77 5.42 -10.03
N CYS A 124 -0.45 4.13 -10.19
CA CYS A 124 -0.07 3.57 -11.48
C CYS A 124 -1.26 3.28 -12.40
N ARG A 125 -2.40 2.84 -11.83
CA ARG A 125 -3.58 2.47 -12.60
C ARG A 125 -4.55 3.64 -12.77
N HIS A 126 -4.97 4.24 -11.65
CA HIS A 126 -6.02 5.25 -11.67
C HIS A 126 -5.48 6.66 -11.90
N GLY A 127 -4.27 6.98 -11.45
CA GLY A 127 -3.73 8.34 -11.46
C GLY A 127 -4.52 9.29 -10.56
N PHE A 128 -5.24 8.72 -9.60
CA PHE A 128 -6.02 9.42 -8.57
C PHE A 128 -5.63 8.81 -7.23
N PHE A 129 -4.95 9.57 -6.39
CA PHE A 129 -4.29 9.04 -5.20
C PHE A 129 -4.43 9.94 -3.99
N HIS A 130 -4.33 9.32 -2.83
CA HIS A 130 -4.35 9.99 -1.53
C HIS A 130 -2.98 10.57 -1.22
N CYS A 131 -2.92 11.90 -0.99
CA CYS A 131 -1.65 12.59 -0.71
C CYS A 131 -1.18 12.46 0.74
N ASP A 132 -2.09 12.13 1.66
CA ASP A 132 -1.78 11.95 3.08
C ASP A 132 -2.37 10.63 3.63
N PRO A 133 -1.80 9.46 3.27
CA PRO A 133 -2.27 8.16 3.76
C PRO A 133 -1.88 7.96 5.24
N HIS A 134 -2.34 8.87 6.09
CA HIS A 134 -2.03 8.87 7.51
C HIS A 134 -2.66 7.66 8.22
N PRO A 135 -1.95 6.97 9.13
CA PRO A 135 -2.49 5.81 9.85
C PRO A 135 -3.77 6.08 10.64
N GLY A 136 -4.04 7.35 10.98
CA GLY A 136 -5.29 7.78 11.62
C GLY A 136 -6.52 7.72 10.72
N ASN A 137 -6.32 7.76 9.41
CA ASN A 137 -7.36 7.74 8.38
C ASN A 137 -7.62 6.34 7.82
N LEU A 138 -6.92 5.34 8.35
CA LEU A 138 -6.98 3.95 7.93
C LEU A 138 -7.35 3.04 9.08
N ALA A 139 -8.24 2.09 8.81
CA ALA A 139 -8.58 1.03 9.77
C ALA A 139 -8.71 -0.32 9.07
N VAL A 140 -8.81 -1.36 9.85
CA VAL A 140 -9.03 -2.73 9.41
C VAL A 140 -10.46 -3.15 9.77
N ASP A 141 -11.21 -3.59 8.77
CA ASP A 141 -12.53 -4.19 8.93
C ASP A 141 -12.38 -5.66 9.34
N HIS A 142 -12.73 -5.95 10.58
CA HIS A 142 -12.67 -7.32 11.15
C HIS A 142 -13.84 -8.20 10.70
N GLY A 143 -14.94 -7.61 10.30
CA GLY A 143 -16.13 -8.33 9.84
C GLY A 143 -15.93 -9.04 8.49
N TYR A 144 -14.86 -8.69 7.78
CA TYR A 144 -14.53 -9.30 6.51
C TYR A 144 -13.46 -10.39 6.65
N PRO A 145 -13.67 -11.59 6.06
CA PRO A 145 -12.70 -12.69 6.15
C PRO A 145 -11.34 -12.29 5.58
N GLY A 146 -10.29 -12.35 6.39
CA GLY A 146 -8.94 -11.94 6.01
C GLY A 146 -8.64 -10.47 6.27
N GLY A 147 -9.62 -9.69 6.75
CA GLY A 147 -9.50 -8.25 6.96
C GLY A 147 -9.43 -7.47 5.66
N ARG A 148 -9.96 -6.27 5.64
CA ARG A 148 -9.79 -5.32 4.55
C ARG A 148 -9.51 -3.92 5.08
N LEU A 149 -8.81 -3.10 4.32
CA LEU A 149 -8.52 -1.73 4.69
C LEU A 149 -9.75 -0.85 4.47
N ILE A 150 -10.04 0.00 5.45
CA ILE A 150 -11.06 1.04 5.35
C ILE A 150 -10.32 2.38 5.22
N TYR A 151 -10.67 3.15 4.20
CA TYR A 151 -10.25 4.54 4.02
C TYR A 151 -11.37 5.46 4.47
N TYR A 152 -11.12 6.39 5.40
CA TYR A 152 -12.16 7.28 5.97
C TYR A 152 -12.08 8.72 5.45
N ASP A 153 -10.89 9.21 5.14
CA ASP A 153 -10.63 10.59 4.76
C ASP A 153 -10.28 10.68 3.27
N PHE A 154 -10.88 11.62 2.57
CA PHE A 154 -10.67 11.86 1.14
C PHE A 154 -10.45 13.35 0.86
N GLY A 155 -10.15 14.14 1.90
CA GLY A 155 -9.93 15.59 1.78
C GLY A 155 -8.67 15.95 1.00
N MET A 156 -7.66 15.07 1.01
CA MET A 156 -6.38 15.30 0.35
C MET A 156 -6.14 14.34 -0.80
N MET A 157 -7.02 14.36 -1.79
CA MET A 157 -6.88 13.58 -3.02
C MET A 157 -6.38 14.46 -4.17
N GLU A 158 -5.49 13.90 -4.99
CA GLU A 158 -4.98 14.58 -6.20
C GLU A 158 -5.07 13.69 -7.43
N VAL A 159 -5.19 14.35 -8.58
CA VAL A 159 -5.17 13.71 -9.90
C VAL A 159 -3.79 13.92 -10.51
N MET A 160 -3.20 12.85 -10.97
CA MET A 160 -1.92 12.89 -11.67
C MET A 160 -2.14 13.13 -13.16
N GLU A 161 -1.45 14.09 -13.73
CA GLU A 161 -1.45 14.30 -15.17
C GLU A 161 -0.99 13.04 -15.92
N PRO A 162 -1.59 12.72 -17.09
CA PRO A 162 -1.32 11.47 -17.81
C PRO A 162 0.16 11.26 -18.12
N GLU A 163 0.87 12.32 -18.50
CA GLU A 163 2.30 12.29 -18.83
C GLU A 163 3.14 11.98 -17.59
N VAL A 164 2.79 12.60 -16.46
CA VAL A 164 3.46 12.37 -15.18
C VAL A 164 3.20 10.93 -14.70
N LYS A 165 1.96 10.45 -14.83
CA LYS A 165 1.61 9.06 -14.51
C LYS A 165 2.41 8.07 -15.34
N LYS A 166 2.50 8.30 -16.66
CA LYS A 166 3.28 7.44 -17.54
C LYS A 166 4.76 7.44 -17.13
N GLY A 167 5.35 8.61 -16.92
CA GLY A 167 6.74 8.73 -16.49
C GLY A 167 7.00 8.06 -15.15
N PHE A 168 6.04 8.12 -14.20
CA PHE A 168 6.15 7.45 -12.92
C PHE A 168 6.14 5.92 -13.06
N VAL A 169 5.29 5.36 -13.91
CA VAL A 169 5.26 3.92 -14.21
C VAL A 169 6.58 3.50 -14.88
N ASP A 170 7.03 4.24 -15.89
CA ASP A 170 8.30 3.99 -16.59
C ASP A 170 9.48 4.03 -15.60
N LEU A 171 9.47 4.97 -14.64
CA LEU A 171 10.48 5.05 -13.59
C LEU A 171 10.50 3.81 -12.69
N ILE A 172 9.33 3.33 -12.24
CA ILE A 172 9.23 2.13 -11.42
C ILE A 172 9.81 0.91 -12.15
N PHE A 173 9.46 0.71 -13.42
CA PHE A 173 9.99 -0.37 -14.23
C PHE A 173 11.50 -0.23 -14.43
N SER A 174 11.99 0.97 -14.70
CA SER A 174 13.42 1.23 -14.85
C SER A 174 14.21 0.93 -13.58
N ILE A 175 13.64 1.22 -12.41
CA ILE A 175 14.23 0.87 -11.11
C ILE A 175 14.27 -0.65 -10.93
N TYR A 176 13.17 -1.34 -11.23
CA TYR A 176 13.07 -2.78 -11.08
C TYR A 176 14.04 -3.52 -12.01
N GLU A 177 14.15 -3.07 -13.25
CA GLU A 177 15.03 -3.68 -14.26
C GLU A 177 16.49 -3.17 -14.20
N ASN A 178 16.80 -2.25 -13.27
CA ASN A 178 18.13 -1.64 -13.12
C ASN A 178 18.62 -0.91 -14.37
N LEU A 179 17.75 -0.09 -14.96
CA LEU A 179 17.99 0.69 -16.16
C LEU A 179 18.18 2.18 -15.83
N PRO A 180 19.40 2.63 -15.46
CA PRO A 180 19.63 3.99 -14.98
C PRO A 180 19.40 5.07 -16.04
N ARG A 181 19.56 4.75 -17.32
CA ARG A 181 19.34 5.69 -18.42
C ARG A 181 17.84 5.94 -18.60
N GLU A 182 17.04 4.88 -18.65
CA GLU A 182 15.58 4.90 -18.77
C GLU A 182 14.94 5.57 -17.55
N ALA A 183 15.52 5.36 -16.35
CA ALA A 183 15.09 6.06 -15.14
C ALA A 183 15.30 7.58 -15.26
N CYS A 184 16.41 8.04 -15.84
CA CYS A 184 16.63 9.46 -16.12
C CYS A 184 15.67 10.01 -17.18
N ASP A 185 15.37 9.24 -18.24
CA ASP A 185 14.39 9.61 -19.26
C ASP A 185 12.99 9.79 -18.65
N ALA A 186 12.59 8.88 -17.78
CA ALA A 186 11.33 8.96 -17.06
C ALA A 186 11.24 10.20 -16.16
N LEU A 187 12.30 10.51 -15.42
CA LEU A 187 12.38 11.71 -14.57
C LEU A 187 12.32 13.01 -15.38
N GLU A 188 12.91 13.02 -16.59
CA GLU A 188 12.83 14.14 -17.50
C GLU A 188 11.42 14.31 -18.08
N ALA A 189 10.78 13.20 -18.47
CA ALA A 189 9.39 13.19 -18.95
C ALA A 189 8.40 13.68 -17.89
N MET A 190 8.66 13.43 -16.61
CA MET A 190 7.88 13.93 -15.49
C MET A 190 8.16 15.40 -15.13
N GLY A 191 9.15 16.04 -15.78
CA GLY A 191 9.58 17.39 -15.46
C GLY A 191 10.38 17.53 -14.15
N VAL A 192 10.82 16.42 -13.57
CA VAL A 192 11.68 16.39 -12.36
C VAL A 192 13.10 16.81 -12.71
N LEU A 193 13.59 16.34 -13.86
CA LEU A 193 14.88 16.78 -14.40
C LEU A 193 14.64 17.86 -15.46
N ARG A 194 15.44 18.94 -15.40
CA ARG A 194 15.39 20.00 -16.40
C ARG A 194 16.07 19.53 -17.70
N PRO A 195 15.52 19.85 -18.86
CA PRO A 195 16.20 19.61 -20.14
C PRO A 195 17.58 20.25 -20.16
N GLY A 196 18.59 19.53 -20.66
CA GLY A 196 19.97 20.04 -20.79
C GLY A 196 20.86 19.90 -19.55
N VAL A 197 20.42 19.21 -18.51
CA VAL A 197 21.28 18.85 -17.38
C VAL A 197 22.33 17.82 -17.80
N ASP A 198 23.51 17.86 -17.17
CA ASP A 198 24.54 16.83 -17.41
C ASP A 198 24.03 15.45 -17.00
N ARG A 199 23.52 14.72 -17.98
CA ARG A 199 22.95 13.38 -17.80
C ARG A 199 24.00 12.37 -17.34
N THR A 200 25.26 12.54 -17.71
CA THR A 200 26.33 11.59 -17.36
C THR A 200 26.50 11.48 -15.84
N SER A 201 26.51 12.63 -15.17
CA SER A 201 26.62 12.68 -13.71
C SER A 201 25.37 12.09 -13.04
N ILE A 202 24.18 12.39 -13.57
CA ILE A 202 22.91 11.89 -13.00
C ILE A 202 22.77 10.37 -13.21
N GLU A 203 23.07 9.86 -14.41
CA GLU A 203 23.06 8.43 -14.70
C GLU A 203 24.04 7.65 -13.79
N LYS A 204 25.20 8.24 -13.47
CA LYS A 204 26.15 7.63 -12.55
C LYS A 204 25.58 7.53 -11.13
N ILE A 205 24.92 8.60 -10.66
CA ILE A 205 24.25 8.61 -9.36
C ILE A 205 23.09 7.60 -9.37
N ALA A 206 22.23 7.60 -10.40
CA ALA A 206 21.15 6.66 -10.55
C ALA A 206 21.65 5.21 -10.52
N ARG A 207 22.69 4.89 -11.25
CA ARG A 207 23.32 3.55 -11.25
C ARG A 207 23.75 3.13 -9.87
N ASN A 208 24.41 3.98 -9.11
CA ASN A 208 24.85 3.68 -7.75
C ASN A 208 23.65 3.45 -6.82
N LEU A 209 22.61 4.27 -6.91
CA LEU A 209 21.39 4.12 -6.12
C LEU A 209 20.66 2.82 -6.46
N LEU A 210 20.49 2.51 -7.74
CA LEU A 210 19.82 1.28 -8.20
C LEU A 210 20.57 0.03 -7.76
N THR A 211 21.91 0.03 -7.89
CA THR A 211 22.74 -1.08 -7.41
C THR A 211 22.61 -1.28 -5.90
N THR A 212 22.61 -0.18 -5.13
CA THR A 212 22.42 -0.25 -3.68
C THR A 212 21.02 -0.76 -3.33
N PHE A 213 19.99 -0.31 -4.03
CA PHE A 213 18.62 -0.76 -3.83
C PHE A 213 18.47 -2.26 -4.09
N GLN A 214 18.99 -2.75 -5.22
CA GLN A 214 18.95 -4.18 -5.55
C GLN A 214 19.74 -5.04 -4.55
N SER A 215 20.90 -4.59 -4.09
CA SER A 215 21.66 -5.31 -3.06
C SER A 215 20.89 -5.38 -1.75
N THR A 216 20.14 -4.35 -1.40
CA THR A 216 19.28 -4.31 -0.21
C THR A 216 18.10 -5.27 -0.35
N LEU A 217 17.45 -5.30 -1.52
CA LEU A 217 16.36 -6.26 -1.81
C LEU A 217 16.87 -7.70 -1.73
N ALA A 218 17.97 -8.02 -2.38
CA ALA A 218 18.56 -9.37 -2.34
C ALA A 218 18.94 -9.79 -0.91
N SER A 219 19.44 -8.85 -0.10
CA SER A 219 19.74 -9.12 1.32
C SER A 219 18.47 -9.35 2.15
N ALA A 220 17.39 -8.67 1.82
CA ALA A 220 16.09 -8.89 2.47
C ALA A 220 15.52 -10.26 2.09
N GLU A 221 15.52 -10.64 0.81
CA GLU A 221 15.06 -11.95 0.35
C GLU A 221 15.82 -13.10 1.01
N ASN A 222 17.13 -12.99 1.16
CA ASN A 222 17.94 -14.02 1.83
C ASN A 222 17.62 -14.14 3.34
N LYS A 223 17.31 -13.02 4.02
CA LYS A 223 16.87 -13.06 5.42
C LYS A 223 15.51 -13.72 5.65
N TRP A 224 14.67 -13.78 4.63
CA TRP A 224 13.36 -14.43 4.70
C TRP A 224 13.41 -15.91 4.27
N ALA A 225 14.54 -16.35 3.69
CA ALA A 225 14.76 -17.73 3.25
C ALA A 225 15.40 -18.63 4.33
N GLU A 226 15.98 -18.03 5.38
CA GLU A 226 16.50 -18.70 6.59
C GLU A 226 15.43 -18.77 7.69
#